data_8a7d0b62f22c285cfe52eadf1c26216d
#
_entry.id   8a7d0b62f22c285cfe52eadf1c26216d
#
_cell.length_a   1.000
_cell.length_b   1.000
_cell.length_c   1.000
_cell.angle_alpha   90.00
_cell.angle_beta   90.00
_cell.angle_gamma   90.00
#
_symmetry.space_group_name_H-M   'P 1'
#
loop_
_entity.id
_entity.type
_entity.pdbx_description
1 polymer ?
#
loop_
_entity_poly.entity_id
_entity_poly.type
_entity_poly.pdbx_seq_one_letter_code
_entity_poly.pdbx_strand_id
1 'polypeptide(L)'
;ALLQALDKKEAKRILSANDLNVTPMLDTPHSFDELAQALSGCSRGCFLKPRYGSGAGGIMAIRYQPRQKKWVVYTTLQKVDRVIHNTKRIHRLTKEQDILPLAEAVMHTGAILEEWIPKEQLQGENYDLRVVSGEEEIDYVVVRCSKGGITNLHLNNNARLWSELPCTRP
;
A
#
# COMPACT_ATOMS: atom_id res chain seq x y z
N ALA A 1 -12.28 18.33 9.06
CA ALA A 1 -12.35 16.88 9.31
C ALA A 1 -12.23 16.05 8.03
N LEU A 2 -13.13 16.18 7.04
CA LEU A 2 -13.12 15.32 5.83
C LEU A 2 -11.83 15.41 5.02
N LEU A 3 -11.28 16.60 4.78
CA LEU A 3 -10.02 16.80 4.07
C LEU A 3 -8.83 16.15 4.80
N GLN A 4 -8.85 16.14 6.11
CA GLN A 4 -7.81 15.49 6.93
C GLN A 4 -7.86 13.96 6.79
N ALA A 5 -9.04 13.36 6.68
CA ALA A 5 -9.19 11.93 6.48
C ALA A 5 -8.72 11.47 5.09
N LEU A 6 -8.77 12.34 4.08
CA LEU A 6 -8.27 12.06 2.72
C LEU A 6 -6.75 12.21 2.59
N ASP A 7 -6.12 12.93 3.51
CA ASP A 7 -4.68 13.09 3.59
C ASP A 7 -4.07 11.97 4.44
N LYS A 8 -3.47 10.97 3.79
CA LYS A 8 -2.92 9.79 4.48
C LYS A 8 -1.83 10.14 5.51
N LYS A 9 -1.03 11.18 5.26
CA LYS A 9 0.01 11.64 6.18
C LYS A 9 -0.60 12.26 7.44
N GLU A 10 -1.57 13.14 7.25
CA GLU A 10 -2.25 13.82 8.35
C GLU A 10 -3.13 12.84 9.15
N ALA A 11 -3.86 11.95 8.48
CA ALA A 11 -4.64 10.92 9.15
C ALA A 11 -3.77 10.06 10.07
N LYS A 12 -2.60 9.61 9.59
CA LYS A 12 -1.66 8.83 10.41
C LYS A 12 -1.12 9.64 11.59
N ARG A 13 -0.80 10.92 11.39
CA ARG A 13 -0.34 11.81 12.46
C ARG A 13 -1.40 11.93 13.55
N ILE A 14 -2.66 12.11 13.17
CA ILE A 14 -3.78 12.20 14.12
C ILE A 14 -3.99 10.87 14.86
N LEU A 15 -4.00 9.75 14.15
CA LEU A 15 -4.17 8.43 14.75
C LEU A 15 -3.05 8.12 15.74
N SER A 16 -1.79 8.36 15.37
CA SER A 16 -0.64 8.16 16.24
C SER A 16 -0.65 9.07 17.48
N ALA A 17 -1.11 10.32 17.33
CA ALA A 17 -1.24 11.25 18.44
C ALA A 17 -2.36 10.85 19.44
N ASN A 18 -3.21 9.91 19.07
CA ASN A 18 -4.26 9.32 19.93
C ASN A 18 -3.95 7.86 20.29
N ASP A 19 -2.67 7.49 20.35
CA ASP A 19 -2.17 6.17 20.76
C ASP A 19 -2.70 4.99 19.91
N LEU A 20 -3.14 5.26 18.69
CA LEU A 20 -3.55 4.23 17.74
C LEU A 20 -2.35 3.76 16.90
N ASN A 21 -2.20 2.46 16.78
CA ASN A 21 -1.14 1.87 15.96
C ASN A 21 -1.33 2.18 14.48
N VAL A 22 -0.30 2.73 13.87
CA VAL A 22 -0.26 3.01 12.43
C VAL A 22 0.95 2.33 11.79
N THR A 23 0.85 2.00 10.52
CA THR A 23 2.00 1.51 9.76
C THR A 23 3.13 2.55 9.80
N PRO A 24 4.38 2.17 10.15
CA PRO A 24 5.50 3.09 10.17
C PRO A 24 5.69 3.79 8.82
N MET A 25 5.88 5.10 8.88
CA MET A 25 6.24 5.90 7.72
C MET A 25 7.75 6.14 7.71
N LEU A 26 8.32 6.08 6.53
CA LEU A 26 9.69 6.51 6.25
C LEU A 26 9.69 7.92 5.70
N ASP A 27 10.87 8.54 5.65
CA ASP A 27 11.02 9.82 4.98
C ASP A 27 10.57 9.72 3.52
N THR A 28 9.81 10.71 3.07
CA THR A 28 9.30 10.74 1.71
C THR A 28 10.44 11.01 0.75
N PRO A 29 10.77 10.08 -0.17
CA PRO A 29 11.82 10.31 -1.15
C PRO A 29 11.37 11.33 -2.20
N HIS A 30 12.30 12.16 -2.65
CA HIS A 30 12.08 13.15 -3.70
C HIS A 30 12.76 12.77 -5.02
N SER A 31 13.58 11.71 -5.00
CA SER A 31 14.25 11.15 -6.18
C SER A 31 14.24 9.63 -6.13
N PHE A 32 14.53 9.02 -7.28
CA PHE A 32 14.64 7.55 -7.37
C PHE A 32 15.83 7.02 -6.57
N ASP A 33 16.91 7.77 -6.47
CA ASP A 33 18.09 7.41 -5.66
C ASP A 33 17.76 7.44 -4.16
N GLU A 34 17.04 8.46 -3.70
CA GLU A 34 16.55 8.52 -2.32
C GLU A 34 15.59 7.38 -2.00
N LEU A 35 14.71 7.01 -2.96
CA LEU A 35 13.86 5.84 -2.83
C LEU A 35 14.68 4.56 -2.67
N ALA A 36 15.71 4.36 -3.50
CA ALA A 36 16.61 3.22 -3.41
C ALA A 36 17.35 3.19 -2.06
N GLN A 37 17.79 4.34 -1.57
CA GLN A 37 18.45 4.47 -0.27
C GLN A 37 17.51 4.10 0.88
N ALA A 38 16.29 4.65 0.91
CA ALA A 38 15.29 4.36 1.92
C ALA A 38 14.94 2.85 1.94
N LEU A 39 14.77 2.24 0.77
CA LEU A 39 14.49 0.81 0.63
C LEU A 39 15.65 -0.09 1.04
N SER A 40 16.87 0.40 1.00
CA SER A 40 18.05 -0.36 1.42
C SER A 40 18.04 -0.70 2.92
N GLY A 41 17.34 0.09 3.73
CA GLY A 41 17.11 -0.17 5.15
C GLY A 41 15.89 -1.08 5.42
N CYS A 42 15.06 -1.39 4.42
CA CYS A 42 13.79 -2.08 4.59
C CYS A 42 13.85 -3.52 4.06
N SER A 43 14.15 -4.48 4.93
CA SER A 43 14.27 -5.90 4.54
C SER A 43 12.98 -6.50 3.95
N ARG A 44 11.82 -6.01 4.35
CA ARG A 44 10.50 -6.49 3.91
C ARG A 44 9.99 -5.77 2.67
N GLY A 45 10.55 -4.60 2.34
CA GLY A 45 10.08 -3.70 1.31
C GLY A 45 9.16 -2.61 1.85
N CYS A 46 8.64 -1.79 0.96
CA CYS A 46 7.82 -0.63 1.30
C CYS A 46 6.65 -0.46 0.33
N PHE A 47 5.67 0.33 0.74
CA PHE A 47 4.62 0.85 -0.10
C PHE A 47 4.84 2.33 -0.36
N LEU A 48 5.01 2.70 -1.63
CA LEU A 48 4.95 4.08 -2.09
C LEU A 48 3.51 4.36 -2.55
N LYS A 49 2.90 5.40 -1.99
CA LYS A 49 1.48 5.73 -2.23
C LYS A 49 1.30 7.22 -2.43
N PRO A 50 0.41 7.69 -3.32
CA PRO A 50 0.01 9.08 -3.34
C PRO A 50 -0.52 9.51 -1.98
N ARG A 51 -0.16 10.72 -1.52
CA ARG A 51 -0.64 11.29 -0.25
C ARG A 51 -2.16 11.34 -0.19
N TYR A 52 -2.77 11.74 -1.29
CA TYR A 52 -4.22 11.81 -1.46
C TYR A 52 -4.74 10.66 -2.34
N GLY A 53 -6.04 10.42 -2.32
CA GLY A 53 -6.69 9.40 -3.13
C GLY A 53 -7.01 8.12 -2.38
N SER A 54 -7.75 7.25 -3.02
CA SER A 54 -8.30 6.00 -2.47
C SER A 54 -8.19 4.86 -3.48
N GLY A 55 -8.66 3.67 -3.11
CA GLY A 55 -8.83 2.57 -4.05
C GLY A 55 -7.55 1.98 -4.62
N ALA A 56 -6.42 2.07 -3.92
CA ALA A 56 -5.10 1.64 -4.41
C ALA A 56 -4.64 2.34 -5.71
N GLY A 57 -5.23 3.50 -6.05
CA GLY A 57 -4.77 4.30 -7.16
C GLY A 57 -3.33 4.77 -6.93
N GLY A 58 -2.44 4.51 -7.89
CA GLY A 58 -1.04 4.93 -7.81
C GLY A 58 -0.19 4.17 -6.79
N ILE A 59 -0.67 3.06 -6.23
CA ILE A 59 0.10 2.28 -5.25
C ILE A 59 1.26 1.54 -5.93
N MET A 60 2.41 1.52 -5.26
CA MET A 60 3.56 0.70 -5.62
C MET A 60 4.04 -0.07 -4.39
N ALA A 61 3.94 -1.40 -4.42
CA ALA A 61 4.51 -2.29 -3.43
C ALA A 61 5.91 -2.70 -3.91
N ILE A 62 6.95 -2.24 -3.23
CA ILE A 62 8.32 -2.26 -3.72
C ILE A 62 9.20 -3.12 -2.80
N ARG A 63 9.97 -4.02 -3.40
CA ARG A 63 11.12 -4.69 -2.79
C ARG A 63 12.37 -4.36 -3.58
N TYR A 64 13.45 -4.05 -2.86
CA TYR A 64 14.74 -3.75 -3.45
C TYR A 64 15.84 -4.54 -2.77
N GLN A 65 16.72 -5.15 -3.56
CA GLN A 65 17.91 -5.85 -3.09
C GLN A 65 19.17 -5.04 -3.48
N PRO A 66 19.74 -4.24 -2.58
CA PRO A 66 20.81 -3.29 -2.91
C PRO A 66 22.05 -3.96 -3.53
N ARG A 67 22.48 -5.10 -2.96
CA ARG A 67 23.68 -5.83 -3.41
C ARG A 67 23.60 -6.29 -4.87
N GLN A 68 22.40 -6.60 -5.36
CA GLN A 68 22.14 -7.09 -6.71
C GLN A 68 21.50 -6.02 -7.60
N LYS A 69 21.21 -4.84 -7.08
CA LYS A 69 20.42 -3.77 -7.72
C LYS A 69 19.12 -4.31 -8.31
N LYS A 70 18.48 -5.25 -7.61
CA LYS A 70 17.30 -5.96 -8.12
C LYS A 70 16.03 -5.40 -7.52
N TRP A 71 15.13 -5.00 -8.39
CA TRP A 71 13.81 -4.49 -8.08
C TRP A 71 12.72 -5.52 -8.31
N VAL A 72 11.71 -5.52 -7.44
CA VAL A 72 10.42 -6.17 -7.68
C VAL A 72 9.34 -5.21 -7.23
N VAL A 73 8.52 -4.74 -8.15
CA VAL A 73 7.44 -3.79 -7.90
C VAL A 73 6.12 -4.37 -8.36
N TYR A 74 5.11 -4.30 -7.50
CA TYR A 74 3.72 -4.58 -7.85
C TYR A 74 2.96 -3.26 -7.80
N THR A 75 2.31 -2.89 -8.90
CA THR A 75 1.62 -1.59 -9.03
C THR A 75 0.38 -1.69 -9.89
N THR A 76 -0.55 -0.78 -9.69
CA THR A 76 -1.71 -0.56 -10.57
C THR A 76 -1.39 0.40 -11.71
N LEU A 77 -0.20 0.99 -11.72
CA LEU A 77 0.22 1.94 -12.74
C LEU A 77 0.77 1.23 -13.97
N GLN A 78 0.45 1.78 -15.13
CA GLN A 78 0.99 1.39 -16.42
C GLN A 78 1.31 2.64 -17.23
N LYS A 79 2.51 2.68 -17.82
CA LYS A 79 2.88 3.72 -18.78
C LYS A 79 2.56 3.21 -20.20
N VAL A 80 1.75 3.97 -20.91
CA VAL A 80 1.45 3.76 -22.33
C VAL A 80 1.88 5.03 -23.05
N ASP A 81 2.84 4.90 -23.94
CA ASP A 81 3.50 6.02 -24.59
C ASP A 81 4.08 7.02 -23.57
N ARG A 82 3.50 8.22 -23.48
CA ARG A 82 3.92 9.27 -22.54
C ARG A 82 2.95 9.47 -21.36
N VAL A 83 1.87 8.69 -21.31
CA VAL A 83 0.81 8.82 -20.30
C VAL A 83 0.88 7.68 -19.32
N ILE A 84 0.73 8.03 -18.03
CA ILE A 84 0.64 7.04 -16.95
C ILE A 84 -0.83 6.87 -16.59
N HIS A 85 -1.29 5.63 -16.68
CA HIS A 85 -2.65 5.23 -16.37
C HIS A 85 -2.68 4.41 -15.08
N ASN A 86 -3.72 4.61 -14.28
CA ASN A 86 -4.06 3.69 -13.19
C ASN A 86 -5.02 2.63 -13.74
N THR A 87 -4.69 1.36 -13.55
CA THR A 87 -5.47 0.23 -14.06
C THR A 87 -6.08 -0.57 -12.91
N LYS A 88 -7.06 -1.44 -13.23
CA LYS A 88 -7.60 -2.43 -12.28
C LYS A 88 -6.75 -3.71 -12.20
N ARG A 89 -5.61 -3.76 -12.87
CA ARG A 89 -4.69 -4.89 -12.86
C ARG A 89 -3.45 -4.56 -12.06
N ILE A 90 -2.89 -5.56 -11.40
CA ILE A 90 -1.60 -5.45 -10.73
C ILE A 90 -0.53 -5.92 -11.72
N HIS A 91 0.37 -5.01 -12.07
CA HIS A 91 1.54 -5.27 -12.92
C HIS A 91 2.74 -5.61 -12.02
N ARG A 92 3.54 -6.59 -12.43
CA ARG A 92 4.81 -6.91 -11.81
C ARG A 92 5.95 -6.39 -12.67
N LEU A 93 6.73 -5.45 -12.14
CA LEU A 93 7.86 -4.82 -12.82
C LEU A 93 9.16 -5.22 -12.12
N THR A 94 10.22 -5.39 -12.92
CA THR A 94 11.55 -5.76 -12.41
C THR A 94 12.67 -4.95 -13.04
N LYS A 95 12.40 -4.23 -14.13
CA LYS A 95 13.38 -3.40 -14.80
C LYS A 95 13.28 -1.98 -14.31
N GLU A 96 14.41 -1.40 -13.93
CA GLU A 96 14.49 -0.04 -13.40
C GLU A 96 13.89 1.00 -14.37
N GLN A 97 14.18 0.87 -15.66
CA GLN A 97 13.65 1.76 -16.70
C GLN A 97 12.11 1.82 -16.76
N ASP A 98 11.42 0.74 -16.34
CA ASP A 98 9.96 0.68 -16.33
C ASP A 98 9.41 1.20 -15.00
N ILE A 99 10.19 1.09 -13.91
CA ILE A 99 9.82 1.48 -12.54
C ILE A 99 10.02 2.98 -12.31
N LEU A 100 11.17 3.50 -12.73
CA LEU A 100 11.61 4.88 -12.47
C LEU A 100 10.53 5.92 -12.83
N PRO A 101 10.01 5.96 -14.08
CA PRO A 101 9.04 7.00 -14.45
C PRO A 101 7.72 6.90 -13.66
N LEU A 102 7.34 5.70 -13.22
CA LEU A 102 6.13 5.51 -12.39
C LEU A 102 6.37 5.97 -10.96
N ALA A 103 7.52 5.64 -10.39
CA ALA A 103 7.89 6.06 -9.04
C ALA A 103 8.02 7.58 -8.95
N GLU A 104 8.68 8.22 -9.90
CA GLU A 104 8.78 9.67 -9.99
C GLU A 104 7.42 10.33 -10.08
N ALA A 105 6.53 9.83 -10.94
CA ALA A 105 5.17 10.35 -11.05
C ALA A 105 4.40 10.28 -9.74
N VAL A 106 4.53 9.18 -8.98
CA VAL A 106 3.91 9.04 -7.65
C VAL A 106 4.55 10.01 -6.65
N MET A 107 5.87 10.13 -6.61
CA MET A 107 6.58 11.04 -5.71
C MET A 107 6.19 12.51 -5.95
N HIS A 108 6.01 12.92 -7.21
CA HIS A 108 5.56 14.28 -7.56
C HIS A 108 4.15 14.63 -7.03
N THR A 109 3.34 13.64 -6.67
CA THR A 109 2.03 13.89 -6.04
C THR A 109 2.11 14.15 -4.54
N GLY A 110 3.31 14.29 -3.97
CA GLY A 110 3.53 14.38 -2.53
C GLY A 110 3.30 13.03 -1.84
N ALA A 111 3.88 11.97 -2.38
CA ALA A 111 3.71 10.60 -1.89
C ALA A 111 4.09 10.39 -0.43
N ILE A 112 3.64 9.28 0.14
CA ILE A 112 4.11 8.74 1.40
C ILE A 112 4.81 7.41 1.15
N LEU A 113 5.87 7.12 1.92
CA LEU A 113 6.55 5.83 1.93
C LEU A 113 6.26 5.14 3.26
N GLU A 114 5.76 3.92 3.21
CA GLU A 114 5.39 3.12 4.39
C GLU A 114 6.09 1.78 4.36
N GLU A 115 6.44 1.24 5.53
CA GLU A 115 6.94 -0.12 5.63
C GLU A 115 5.90 -1.14 5.14
N TRP A 116 6.37 -2.19 4.48
CA TRP A 116 5.52 -3.31 4.11
C TRP A 116 5.34 -4.25 5.31
N ILE A 117 4.22 -4.14 5.99
CA ILE A 117 3.84 -5.07 7.04
C ILE A 117 3.30 -6.35 6.40
N PRO A 118 3.88 -7.52 6.69
CA PRO A 118 3.33 -8.79 6.25
C PRO A 118 1.89 -8.96 6.75
N LYS A 119 1.03 -9.44 5.88
CA LYS A 119 -0.35 -9.74 6.24
C LYS A 119 -0.45 -11.16 6.79
N GLU A 120 -1.41 -11.37 7.65
CA GLU A 120 -1.83 -12.71 8.07
C GLU A 120 -2.43 -13.47 6.88
N GLN A 121 -2.48 -14.80 7.02
CA GLN A 121 -2.99 -15.67 5.97
C GLN A 121 -4.23 -16.44 6.43
N LEU A 122 -5.21 -16.51 5.54
CA LEU A 122 -6.40 -17.34 5.66
C LEU A 122 -6.45 -18.29 4.45
N GLN A 123 -6.35 -19.59 4.68
CA GLN A 123 -6.39 -20.61 3.65
C GLN A 123 -5.39 -20.37 2.49
N GLY A 124 -4.18 -19.87 2.82
CA GLY A 124 -3.11 -19.60 1.83
C GLY A 124 -3.24 -18.28 1.07
N GLU A 125 -4.20 -17.45 1.40
CA GLU A 125 -4.34 -16.09 0.88
C GLU A 125 -4.00 -15.07 1.97
N ASN A 126 -3.29 -14.01 1.61
CA ASN A 126 -3.07 -12.87 2.50
C ASN A 126 -4.40 -12.13 2.70
N TYR A 127 -4.68 -11.71 3.94
CA TYR A 127 -5.89 -10.94 4.20
C TYR A 127 -5.63 -9.67 4.99
N ASP A 128 -6.55 -8.74 4.90
CA ASP A 128 -6.73 -7.63 5.83
C ASP A 128 -8.22 -7.39 6.09
N LEU A 129 -8.49 -6.57 7.09
CA LEU A 129 -9.84 -6.22 7.49
C LEU A 129 -10.20 -4.82 6.97
N ARG A 130 -11.35 -4.72 6.36
CA ARG A 130 -12.00 -3.44 6.08
C ARG A 130 -13.11 -3.26 7.11
N VAL A 131 -12.84 -2.41 8.09
CA VAL A 131 -13.82 -2.08 9.14
C VAL A 131 -14.53 -0.79 8.72
N VAL A 132 -15.84 -0.78 8.83
CA VAL A 132 -16.68 0.40 8.75
C VAL A 132 -17.28 0.60 10.11
N SER A 133 -17.09 1.80 10.67
CA SER A 133 -17.58 2.16 12.01
C SER A 133 -18.33 3.48 11.96
N GLY A 134 -19.45 3.51 12.66
CA GLY A 134 -20.18 4.73 13.00
C GLY A 134 -19.55 5.44 14.22
N GLU A 135 -20.32 6.28 14.86
CA GLU A 135 -19.85 7.07 16.01
C GLU A 135 -19.65 6.20 17.27
N GLU A 136 -20.47 5.20 17.49
CA GLU A 136 -20.49 4.40 18.71
C GLU A 136 -20.21 2.90 18.50
N GLU A 137 -20.38 2.41 17.25
CA GLU A 137 -20.26 0.97 16.97
C GLU A 137 -19.63 0.65 15.62
N ILE A 138 -19.25 -0.61 15.47
CA ILE A 138 -18.78 -1.15 14.19
C ILE A 138 -19.99 -1.60 13.38
N ASP A 139 -20.22 -0.93 12.24
CA ASP A 139 -21.33 -1.26 11.33
C ASP A 139 -21.11 -2.61 10.65
N TYR A 140 -19.92 -2.81 10.09
CA TYR A 140 -19.56 -4.11 9.52
C TYR A 140 -18.06 -4.28 9.27
N VAL A 141 -17.64 -5.54 9.12
CA VAL A 141 -16.27 -5.94 8.82
C VAL A 141 -16.23 -6.81 7.57
N VAL A 142 -15.37 -6.47 6.62
CA VAL A 142 -15.09 -7.29 5.43
C VAL A 142 -13.67 -7.81 5.51
N VAL A 143 -13.49 -9.11 5.36
CA VAL A 143 -12.20 -9.76 5.19
C VAL A 143 -11.84 -9.71 3.71
N ARG A 144 -10.79 -8.99 3.35
CA ARG A 144 -10.32 -8.85 1.96
C ARG A 144 -9.14 -9.77 1.75
N CYS A 145 -9.28 -10.74 0.84
CA CYS A 145 -8.27 -11.76 0.58
C CYS A 145 -7.61 -11.57 -0.78
N SER A 146 -6.32 -11.89 -0.86
CA SER A 146 -5.54 -11.87 -2.10
C SER A 146 -4.36 -12.84 -2.04
N LYS A 147 -4.00 -13.42 -3.17
CA LYS A 147 -2.73 -14.17 -3.31
C LYS A 147 -1.50 -13.24 -3.30
N GLY A 148 -1.68 -11.95 -3.55
CA GLY A 148 -0.64 -10.93 -3.53
C GLY A 148 -0.64 -10.08 -2.26
N GLY A 149 0.26 -9.08 -2.20
CA GLY A 149 0.35 -8.14 -1.07
C GLY A 149 -0.73 -7.05 -1.05
N ILE A 150 -1.46 -6.85 -2.16
CA ILE A 150 -2.49 -5.81 -2.31
C ILE A 150 -3.87 -6.49 -2.28
N THR A 151 -4.68 -6.20 -1.28
CA THR A 151 -5.96 -6.87 -0.98
C THR A 151 -7.21 -6.06 -1.38
N ASN A 152 -7.05 -4.93 -2.03
CA ASN A 152 -8.16 -4.07 -2.43
C ASN A 152 -9.15 -4.79 -3.37
N LEU A 153 -10.42 -4.87 -3.00
CA LEU A 153 -11.45 -5.66 -3.70
C LEU A 153 -11.66 -5.26 -5.16
N HIS A 154 -11.58 -3.98 -5.48
CA HIS A 154 -11.75 -3.51 -6.87
C HIS A 154 -10.61 -3.96 -7.83
N LEU A 155 -9.58 -4.63 -7.31
CA LEU A 155 -8.50 -5.26 -8.07
C LEU A 155 -8.75 -6.76 -8.32
N ASN A 156 -10.01 -7.18 -8.36
CA ASN A 156 -10.45 -8.56 -8.53
C ASN A 156 -9.98 -9.51 -7.41
N ASN A 157 -9.85 -8.99 -6.20
CA ASN A 157 -9.58 -9.77 -5.00
C ASN A 157 -10.89 -10.26 -4.36
N ASN A 158 -10.78 -11.26 -3.49
CA ASN A 158 -11.93 -11.90 -2.87
C ASN A 158 -12.37 -11.22 -1.58
N ALA A 159 -13.68 -11.21 -1.32
CA ALA A 159 -14.24 -10.87 -0.02
C ALA A 159 -14.67 -12.16 0.69
N ARG A 160 -14.45 -12.20 2.01
CA ARG A 160 -14.94 -13.27 2.88
C ARG A 160 -15.65 -12.68 4.09
N LEU A 161 -16.45 -13.50 4.74
CA LEU A 161 -17.15 -13.10 5.96
C LEU A 161 -16.19 -13.08 7.15
N TRP A 162 -16.43 -12.19 8.06
CA TRP A 162 -15.71 -12.12 9.33
C TRP A 162 -15.76 -13.45 10.11
N SER A 163 -16.89 -14.17 10.05
CA SER A 163 -17.08 -15.46 10.71
C SER A 163 -16.17 -16.58 10.20
N GLU A 164 -15.53 -16.40 9.05
CA GLU A 164 -14.57 -17.37 8.49
C GLU A 164 -13.17 -17.24 9.11
N LEU A 165 -12.89 -16.17 9.84
CA LEU A 165 -11.63 -16.03 10.54
C LEU A 165 -11.57 -16.99 11.73
N PRO A 166 -10.41 -17.64 11.96
CA PRO A 166 -10.18 -18.38 13.17
C PRO A 166 -10.21 -17.40 14.34
N CYS A 167 -11.37 -17.26 14.98
CA CYS A 167 -11.56 -16.34 16.09
C CYS A 167 -10.78 -16.90 17.28
N THR A 168 -9.61 -16.40 17.54
CA THR A 168 -9.03 -16.46 18.88
C THR A 168 -9.85 -15.48 19.72
N ARG A 169 -10.87 -15.99 20.39
CA ARG A 169 -11.51 -15.24 21.48
C ARG A 169 -10.41 -14.96 22.51
N PRO A 170 -10.36 -13.73 23.05
CA PRO A 170 -9.47 -13.41 24.15
C PRO A 170 -9.82 -14.26 25.37
#